data_06845f24d3b9d3f052976217aebc862c
#
_entry.id   06845f24d3b9d3f052976217aebc862c
#
_cell.length_a   1.000
_cell.length_b   1.000
_cell.length_c   1.000
_cell.angle_alpha   90.00
_cell.angle_beta   90.00
_cell.angle_gamma   90.00
#
_symmetry.space_group_name_H-M   'P 1'
#
loop_
_entity.id
_entity.type
_entity.pdbx_description
1 polymer ?
#
loop_
_entity_poly.entity_id
_entity_poly.type
_entity_poly.pdbx_seq_one_letter_code
_entity_poly.pdbx_strand_id
1 'polypeptide(L)'
;MAHIIDGKKIAELTRADIAARVAAFHKDNGILPGLAVVIVGENPASKVYVRNKKKASEDVGMYSLVCEMPESTTQEELMAKLAELKSDEKIHGILVQLPLPKHLDEEEVLKFIPPEKDVDAFHAENTGHIMIGDYQFLPCTPAGVMTMLEHENIEIAGKNCVVIGRSNIVGKPMAMLLLHANGTVTICHSRTKNLAEVTKSADILVVAIGKARFVTGDMIKPGAVVIDVGMNRDENGKLCGDVDFESAEKIAGAITPVPGGVGPMTITTLLENTLRAAQMAVSKK
;
A
#
# COMPACT_ATOMS: atom_id res chain seq x y z
N MET A 1 -10.57 9.68 24.45
CA MET A 1 -9.43 9.33 23.58
C MET A 1 -9.92 8.33 22.55
N ALA A 2 -9.45 8.47 21.31
CA ALA A 2 -9.80 7.55 20.25
C ALA A 2 -9.31 6.13 20.52
N HIS A 3 -10.01 5.13 19.94
CA HIS A 3 -9.48 3.79 19.82
C HIS A 3 -8.30 3.78 18.85
N ILE A 4 -7.18 3.17 19.23
CA ILE A 4 -5.97 3.10 18.40
C ILE A 4 -6.04 1.86 17.50
N ILE A 5 -6.08 2.08 16.20
CA ILE A 5 -6.03 1.00 15.20
C ILE A 5 -4.57 0.58 15.05
N ASP A 6 -4.19 -0.52 15.70
CA ASP A 6 -2.81 -1.02 15.72
C ASP A 6 -2.50 -1.84 14.46
N GLY A 7 -2.05 -1.13 13.40
CA GLY A 7 -1.68 -1.78 12.14
C GLY A 7 -0.51 -2.75 12.24
N LYS A 8 0.37 -2.59 13.23
CA LYS A 8 1.47 -3.53 13.46
C LYS A 8 0.94 -4.87 13.95
N LYS A 9 0.03 -4.85 14.94
CA LYS A 9 -0.61 -6.07 15.47
C LYS A 9 -1.43 -6.77 14.38
N ILE A 10 -2.22 -6.01 13.61
CA ILE A 10 -3.03 -6.56 12.50
C ILE A 10 -2.11 -7.20 11.45
N ALA A 11 -1.01 -6.53 11.08
CA ALA A 11 -0.03 -7.06 10.15
C ALA A 11 0.63 -8.36 10.64
N GLU A 12 0.93 -8.48 11.93
CA GLU A 12 1.49 -9.70 12.52
C GLU A 12 0.51 -10.88 12.40
N LEU A 13 -0.77 -10.67 12.72
CA LEU A 13 -1.82 -11.69 12.60
C LEU A 13 -2.03 -12.11 11.14
N THR A 14 -2.15 -11.15 10.23
CA THR A 14 -2.34 -11.42 8.79
C THR A 14 -1.14 -12.16 8.20
N ARG A 15 0.09 -11.81 8.57
CA ARG A 15 1.29 -12.51 8.10
C ARG A 15 1.38 -13.94 8.61
N ALA A 16 0.89 -14.22 9.82
CA ALA A 16 0.83 -15.58 10.33
C ALA A 16 -0.11 -16.46 9.47
N ASP A 17 -1.26 -15.93 9.05
CA ASP A 17 -2.15 -16.60 8.11
C ASP A 17 -1.49 -16.79 6.73
N ILE A 18 -0.88 -15.74 6.18
CA ILE A 18 -0.13 -15.82 4.91
C ILE A 18 0.94 -16.92 4.98
N ALA A 19 1.72 -17.00 6.05
CA ALA A 19 2.77 -18.01 6.24
C ALA A 19 2.20 -19.44 6.20
N ALA A 20 1.06 -19.67 6.85
CA ALA A 20 0.38 -20.97 6.82
C ALA A 20 -0.07 -21.33 5.38
N ARG A 21 -0.63 -20.37 4.65
CA ARG A 21 -1.07 -20.56 3.25
C ARG A 21 0.11 -20.74 2.29
N VAL A 22 1.24 -20.06 2.51
CA VAL A 22 2.49 -20.24 1.74
C VAL A 22 3.03 -21.67 1.95
N ALA A 23 3.05 -22.13 3.20
CA ALA A 23 3.51 -23.50 3.51
C ALA A 23 2.61 -24.57 2.86
N ALA A 24 1.29 -24.41 2.90
CA ALA A 24 0.34 -25.28 2.23
C ALA A 24 0.54 -25.25 0.70
N PHE A 25 0.63 -24.07 0.10
CA PHE A 25 0.87 -23.90 -1.33
C PHE A 25 2.17 -24.58 -1.77
N HIS A 26 3.26 -24.39 -1.01
CA HIS A 26 4.54 -25.04 -1.31
C HIS A 26 4.45 -26.58 -1.21
N LYS A 27 3.78 -27.10 -0.18
CA LYS A 27 3.56 -28.53 -0.01
C LYS A 27 2.82 -29.14 -1.20
N ASP A 28 1.78 -28.46 -1.68
CA ASP A 28 0.89 -28.97 -2.72
C ASP A 28 1.49 -28.85 -4.14
N ASN A 29 2.31 -27.85 -4.39
CA ASN A 29 2.80 -27.52 -5.73
C ASN A 29 4.33 -27.64 -5.90
N GLY A 30 5.10 -27.81 -4.83
CA GLY A 30 6.57 -27.83 -4.87
C GLY A 30 7.21 -26.48 -5.22
N ILE A 31 6.43 -25.39 -5.25
CA ILE A 31 6.83 -24.05 -5.68
C ILE A 31 6.76 -23.10 -4.49
N LEU A 32 7.77 -22.24 -4.31
CA LEU A 32 7.72 -21.13 -3.38
C LEU A 32 7.22 -19.87 -4.12
N PRO A 33 6.24 -19.13 -3.59
CA PRO A 33 5.93 -17.80 -4.11
C PRO A 33 7.19 -16.93 -4.09
N GLY A 34 7.51 -16.27 -5.20
CA GLY A 34 8.75 -15.51 -5.38
C GLY A 34 8.49 -14.04 -5.63
N LEU A 35 9.10 -13.17 -4.83
CA LEU A 35 9.06 -11.72 -4.95
C LEU A 35 10.44 -11.17 -5.36
N ALA A 36 10.49 -10.43 -6.46
CA ALA A 36 11.65 -9.63 -6.83
C ALA A 36 11.40 -8.16 -6.49
N VAL A 37 12.33 -7.55 -5.77
CA VAL A 37 12.32 -6.12 -5.46
C VAL A 37 13.52 -5.47 -6.11
N VAL A 38 13.28 -4.53 -7.03
CA VAL A 38 14.33 -3.76 -7.69
C VAL A 38 14.44 -2.41 -7.02
N ILE A 39 15.64 -2.02 -6.65
CA ILE A 39 15.95 -0.68 -6.12
C ILE A 39 17.09 -0.07 -6.93
N VAL A 40 16.93 1.18 -7.34
CA VAL A 40 17.96 1.94 -8.06
C VAL A 40 18.40 3.11 -7.18
N GLY A 41 19.71 3.19 -6.94
CA GLY A 41 20.32 4.24 -6.11
C GLY A 41 20.32 3.95 -4.62
N GLU A 42 20.77 4.96 -3.86
CA GLU A 42 21.18 4.82 -2.46
C GLU A 42 20.22 5.52 -1.47
N ASN A 43 18.97 5.81 -1.86
CA ASN A 43 18.03 6.50 -0.98
C ASN A 43 17.85 5.72 0.35
N PRO A 44 18.20 6.31 1.51
CA PRO A 44 18.19 5.59 2.79
C PRO A 44 16.80 5.10 3.20
N ALA A 45 15.74 5.86 2.88
CA ALA A 45 14.38 5.47 3.19
C ALA A 45 13.96 4.25 2.34
N SER A 46 14.25 4.27 1.03
CA SER A 46 13.99 3.15 0.12
C SER A 46 14.72 1.88 0.57
N LYS A 47 16.00 1.98 0.99
CA LYS A 47 16.77 0.83 1.51
C LYS A 47 16.14 0.21 2.76
N VAL A 48 15.62 1.02 3.67
CA VAL A 48 14.89 0.50 4.85
C VAL A 48 13.64 -0.26 4.43
N TYR A 49 12.87 0.28 3.48
CA TYR A 49 11.66 -0.39 2.96
C TYR A 49 11.98 -1.71 2.27
N VAL A 50 12.98 -1.73 1.40
CA VAL A 50 13.43 -2.95 0.69
C VAL A 50 13.88 -4.02 1.68
N ARG A 51 14.70 -3.65 2.68
CA ARG A 51 15.13 -4.57 3.74
C ARG A 51 13.93 -5.16 4.51
N ASN A 52 12.96 -4.34 4.86
CA ASN A 52 11.76 -4.78 5.58
C ASN A 52 10.88 -5.70 4.70
N LYS A 53 10.75 -5.41 3.40
CA LYS A 53 10.04 -6.26 2.43
C LYS A 53 10.73 -7.62 2.30
N LYS A 54 12.07 -7.63 2.12
CA LYS A 54 12.87 -8.86 2.07
C LYS A 54 12.64 -9.71 3.31
N LYS A 55 12.87 -9.12 4.50
CA LYS A 55 12.69 -9.82 5.76
C LYS A 55 11.27 -10.39 5.91
N ALA A 56 10.25 -9.59 5.62
CA ALA A 56 8.87 -10.05 5.74
C ALA A 56 8.54 -11.18 4.76
N SER A 57 9.10 -11.19 3.54
CA SER A 57 8.96 -12.28 2.57
C SER A 57 9.62 -13.57 3.10
N GLU A 58 10.83 -13.47 3.62
CA GLU A 58 11.56 -14.60 4.21
C GLU A 58 10.85 -15.15 5.45
N ASP A 59 10.35 -14.27 6.33
CA ASP A 59 9.63 -14.64 7.56
C ASP A 59 8.34 -15.45 7.27
N VAL A 60 7.68 -15.24 6.13
CA VAL A 60 6.49 -16.01 5.71
C VAL A 60 6.82 -17.20 4.79
N GLY A 61 8.11 -17.49 4.56
CA GLY A 61 8.56 -18.65 3.77
C GLY A 61 8.55 -18.46 2.25
N MET A 62 8.52 -17.20 1.76
CA MET A 62 8.60 -16.89 0.32
C MET A 62 10.05 -16.78 -0.15
N TYR A 63 10.28 -17.04 -1.43
CA TYR A 63 11.53 -16.69 -2.10
C TYR A 63 11.58 -15.16 -2.30
N SER A 64 12.67 -14.54 -1.90
CA SER A 64 12.87 -13.09 -2.02
C SER A 64 14.18 -12.77 -2.73
N LEU A 65 14.08 -12.05 -3.85
CA LEU A 65 15.22 -11.56 -4.62
C LEU A 65 15.26 -10.04 -4.56
N VAL A 66 16.37 -9.49 -4.08
CA VAL A 66 16.61 -8.03 -4.12
C VAL A 66 17.65 -7.73 -5.19
N CYS A 67 17.28 -6.90 -6.15
CA CYS A 67 18.16 -6.39 -7.21
C CYS A 67 18.55 -4.95 -6.87
N GLU A 68 19.74 -4.75 -6.32
CA GLU A 68 20.29 -3.43 -6.05
C GLU A 68 21.04 -2.95 -7.29
N MET A 69 20.65 -1.79 -7.83
CA MET A 69 21.25 -1.19 -9.01
C MET A 69 21.80 0.20 -8.64
N PRO A 70 22.97 0.59 -9.18
CA PRO A 70 23.57 1.88 -8.86
C PRO A 70 22.71 3.05 -9.36
N GLU A 71 22.89 4.23 -8.75
CA GLU A 71 22.16 5.44 -9.17
C GLU A 71 22.43 5.85 -10.64
N SER A 72 23.59 5.45 -11.16
CA SER A 72 23.98 5.69 -12.55
C SER A 72 23.35 4.73 -13.57
N THR A 73 22.52 3.77 -13.12
CA THR A 73 21.83 2.80 -13.99
C THR A 73 21.06 3.50 -15.08
N THR A 74 21.27 3.09 -16.32
CA THR A 74 20.51 3.63 -17.47
C THR A 74 19.11 3.02 -17.57
N GLN A 75 18.25 3.66 -18.37
CA GLN A 75 16.92 3.12 -18.64
C GLN A 75 17.02 1.72 -19.27
N GLU A 76 17.92 1.54 -20.24
CA GLU A 76 18.13 0.26 -20.93
C GLU A 76 18.59 -0.85 -19.97
N GLU A 77 19.49 -0.56 -19.04
CA GLU A 77 19.97 -1.53 -18.03
C GLU A 77 18.85 -1.95 -17.09
N LEU A 78 18.03 -0.98 -16.63
CA LEU A 78 16.87 -1.28 -15.79
C LEU A 78 15.84 -2.13 -16.53
N MET A 79 15.51 -1.76 -17.77
CA MET A 79 14.56 -2.51 -18.60
C MET A 79 15.07 -3.93 -18.92
N ALA A 80 16.38 -4.11 -19.16
CA ALA A 80 16.98 -5.43 -19.33
C ALA A 80 16.85 -6.30 -18.06
N LYS A 81 17.07 -5.72 -16.87
CA LYS A 81 16.85 -6.42 -15.61
C LYS A 81 15.38 -6.82 -15.41
N LEU A 82 14.46 -5.94 -15.74
CA LEU A 82 13.03 -6.26 -15.66
C LEU A 82 12.63 -7.36 -16.67
N ALA A 83 13.21 -7.39 -17.87
CA ALA A 83 12.99 -8.45 -18.85
C ALA A 83 13.47 -9.81 -18.34
N GLU A 84 14.62 -9.85 -17.66
CA GLU A 84 15.12 -11.05 -16.99
C GLU A 84 14.13 -11.56 -15.92
N LEU A 85 13.70 -10.65 -15.02
CA LEU A 85 12.74 -10.99 -13.96
C LEU A 85 11.38 -11.41 -14.50
N LYS A 86 10.93 -10.80 -15.60
CA LYS A 86 9.68 -11.15 -16.27
C LYS A 86 9.69 -12.59 -16.77
N SER A 87 10.82 -13.07 -17.27
CA SER A 87 10.98 -14.44 -17.81
C SER A 87 11.37 -15.48 -16.76
N ASP A 88 11.76 -15.07 -15.55
CA ASP A 88 12.11 -15.99 -14.48
C ASP A 88 10.83 -16.65 -13.89
N GLU A 89 10.71 -17.97 -14.04
CA GLU A 89 9.58 -18.75 -13.51
C GLU A 89 9.55 -18.81 -11.97
N LYS A 90 10.65 -18.49 -11.29
CA LYS A 90 10.71 -18.42 -9.84
C LYS A 90 10.14 -17.11 -9.29
N ILE A 91 9.99 -16.09 -10.15
CA ILE A 91 9.49 -14.76 -9.78
C ILE A 91 8.03 -14.65 -10.18
N HIS A 92 7.16 -14.55 -9.19
CA HIS A 92 5.72 -14.39 -9.36
C HIS A 92 5.27 -12.94 -9.18
N GLY A 93 6.01 -12.15 -8.38
CA GLY A 93 5.77 -10.72 -8.18
C GLY A 93 7.04 -9.91 -8.44
N ILE A 94 6.87 -8.77 -9.12
CA ILE A 94 7.94 -7.79 -9.37
C ILE A 94 7.51 -6.46 -8.77
N LEU A 95 8.39 -5.86 -8.01
CA LEU A 95 8.21 -4.52 -7.45
C LEU A 95 9.44 -3.68 -7.74
N VAL A 96 9.21 -2.49 -8.31
CA VAL A 96 10.26 -1.46 -8.43
C VAL A 96 10.05 -0.44 -7.33
N GLN A 97 11.04 -0.29 -6.46
CA GLN A 97 10.97 0.62 -5.33
C GLN A 97 11.05 2.08 -5.77
N LEU A 98 9.95 2.79 -5.61
CA LEU A 98 9.88 4.23 -5.89
C LEU A 98 10.38 5.06 -4.68
N PRO A 99 10.83 6.31 -4.92
CA PRO A 99 11.01 6.94 -6.23
C PRO A 99 12.28 6.46 -6.96
N LEU A 100 12.23 6.46 -8.29
CA LEU A 100 13.40 6.24 -9.12
C LEU A 100 14.27 7.51 -9.22
N PRO A 101 15.57 7.40 -9.59
CA PRO A 101 16.38 8.54 -10.02
C PRO A 101 15.71 9.31 -11.17
N LYS A 102 15.83 10.64 -11.17
CA LYS A 102 15.10 11.54 -12.08
C LYS A 102 15.36 11.34 -13.57
N HIS A 103 16.44 10.68 -13.94
CA HIS A 103 16.80 10.40 -15.33
C HIS A 103 16.12 9.14 -15.89
N LEU A 104 15.43 8.37 -15.03
CA LEU A 104 14.67 7.18 -15.43
C LEU A 104 13.20 7.54 -15.62
N ASP A 105 12.60 6.95 -16.64
CA ASP A 105 11.15 7.07 -16.92
C ASP A 105 10.36 6.06 -16.08
N GLU A 106 9.85 6.54 -14.95
CA GLU A 106 9.07 5.72 -14.00
C GLU A 106 7.80 5.14 -14.66
N GLU A 107 7.15 5.89 -15.55
CA GLU A 107 5.92 5.45 -16.22
C GLU A 107 6.20 4.30 -17.18
N GLU A 108 7.29 4.38 -17.96
CA GLU A 108 7.72 3.30 -18.83
C GLU A 108 8.08 2.04 -18.05
N VAL A 109 8.82 2.20 -16.93
CA VAL A 109 9.20 1.10 -16.03
C VAL A 109 7.97 0.38 -15.48
N LEU A 110 6.99 1.11 -14.95
CA LEU A 110 5.78 0.51 -14.39
C LEU A 110 4.92 -0.18 -15.45
N LYS A 111 4.84 0.34 -16.66
CA LYS A 111 4.13 -0.27 -17.79
C LYS A 111 4.80 -1.55 -18.31
N PHE A 112 6.11 -1.72 -18.09
CA PHE A 112 6.84 -2.87 -18.59
C PHE A 112 6.63 -4.12 -17.74
N ILE A 113 6.30 -3.96 -16.46
CA ILE A 113 5.99 -5.08 -15.56
C ILE A 113 4.66 -5.68 -16.03
N PRO A 114 4.62 -7.01 -16.34
CA PRO A 114 3.38 -7.60 -16.81
C PRO A 114 2.31 -7.58 -15.71
N PRO A 115 1.03 -7.32 -16.04
CA PRO A 115 -0.06 -7.19 -15.07
C PRO A 115 -0.14 -8.34 -14.06
N GLU A 116 0.14 -9.57 -14.50
CA GLU A 116 0.10 -10.78 -13.68
C GLU A 116 1.28 -10.91 -12.69
N LYS A 117 2.33 -10.08 -12.83
CA LYS A 117 3.47 -9.98 -11.89
C LYS A 117 3.54 -8.61 -11.20
N ASP A 118 2.64 -7.68 -11.52
CA ASP A 118 2.54 -6.36 -10.91
C ASP A 118 1.82 -6.45 -9.55
N VAL A 119 2.54 -6.89 -8.55
CA VAL A 119 2.00 -7.12 -7.19
C VAL A 119 1.76 -5.84 -6.37
N ASP A 120 2.19 -4.68 -6.86
CA ASP A 120 1.79 -3.36 -6.33
C ASP A 120 0.50 -2.82 -6.99
N ALA A 121 0.05 -3.45 -8.09
CA ALA A 121 -1.16 -3.12 -8.86
C ALA A 121 -1.15 -1.67 -9.41
N PHE A 122 -0.01 -1.23 -9.94
CA PHE A 122 0.16 0.10 -10.53
C PHE A 122 0.02 0.10 -12.06
N HIS A 123 0.08 -1.07 -12.69
CA HIS A 123 -0.15 -1.21 -14.13
C HIS A 123 -1.56 -0.74 -14.50
N ALA A 124 -1.68 -0.09 -15.67
CA ALA A 124 -2.95 0.49 -16.12
C ALA A 124 -4.09 -0.54 -16.22
N GLU A 125 -3.78 -1.77 -16.60
CA GLU A 125 -4.73 -2.89 -16.64
C GLU A 125 -5.26 -3.23 -15.26
N ASN A 126 -4.38 -3.44 -14.26
CA ASN A 126 -4.78 -3.68 -12.87
C ASN A 126 -5.61 -2.51 -12.31
N THR A 127 -5.21 -1.26 -12.60
CA THR A 127 -5.97 -0.07 -12.21
C THR A 127 -7.37 -0.06 -12.86
N GLY A 128 -7.48 -0.46 -14.13
CA GLY A 128 -8.76 -0.59 -14.84
C GLY A 128 -9.67 -1.63 -14.18
N HIS A 129 -9.13 -2.78 -13.81
CA HIS A 129 -9.84 -3.82 -13.10
C HIS A 129 -10.37 -3.35 -11.73
N ILE A 130 -9.60 -2.52 -11.01
CA ILE A 130 -10.08 -1.91 -9.75
C ILE A 130 -11.29 -1.02 -10.03
N MET A 131 -11.27 -0.23 -11.10
CA MET A 131 -12.36 0.67 -11.43
C MET A 131 -13.69 -0.05 -11.67
N ILE A 132 -13.65 -1.23 -12.30
CA ILE A 132 -14.83 -2.03 -12.62
C ILE A 132 -15.19 -3.09 -11.57
N GLY A 133 -14.36 -3.26 -10.54
CA GLY A 133 -14.58 -4.22 -9.46
C GLY A 133 -14.19 -5.67 -9.78
N ASP A 134 -13.50 -5.90 -10.91
CA ASP A 134 -12.98 -7.22 -11.33
C ASP A 134 -11.46 -7.26 -11.22
N TYR A 135 -10.95 -7.22 -10.00
CA TYR A 135 -9.51 -7.10 -9.73
C TYR A 135 -8.89 -8.42 -9.26
N GLN A 136 -7.69 -8.69 -9.77
CA GLN A 136 -6.83 -9.76 -9.29
C GLN A 136 -5.89 -9.26 -8.20
N PHE A 137 -5.31 -8.07 -8.37
CA PHE A 137 -4.47 -7.40 -7.37
C PHE A 137 -5.06 -6.07 -6.97
N LEU A 138 -4.77 -5.68 -5.73
CA LEU A 138 -5.10 -4.37 -5.20
C LEU A 138 -3.83 -3.63 -4.79
N PRO A 139 -3.74 -2.31 -4.99
CA PRO A 139 -2.62 -1.53 -4.50
C PRO A 139 -2.42 -1.76 -3.01
N CYS A 140 -1.17 -2.05 -2.64
CA CYS A 140 -0.85 -2.58 -1.32
C CYS A 140 -1.32 -1.70 -0.17
N THR A 141 -1.18 -0.38 -0.28
CA THR A 141 -1.59 0.56 0.77
C THR A 141 -3.11 0.65 0.92
N PRO A 142 -3.90 0.91 -0.14
CA PRO A 142 -5.37 0.91 -0.04
C PRO A 142 -5.95 -0.42 0.46
N ALA A 143 -5.46 -1.54 -0.04
CA ALA A 143 -5.93 -2.85 0.42
C ALA A 143 -5.60 -3.10 1.90
N GLY A 144 -4.40 -2.69 2.34
CA GLY A 144 -4.03 -2.74 3.75
C GLY A 144 -4.96 -1.92 4.64
N VAL A 145 -5.42 -0.75 4.17
CA VAL A 145 -6.44 0.06 4.89
C VAL A 145 -7.76 -0.69 4.98
N MET A 146 -8.22 -1.31 3.88
CA MET A 146 -9.47 -2.11 3.90
C MET A 146 -9.38 -3.26 4.90
N THR A 147 -8.26 -4.00 4.93
CA THR A 147 -8.02 -5.06 5.91
C THR A 147 -8.05 -4.54 7.35
N MET A 148 -7.51 -3.34 7.62
CA MET A 148 -7.56 -2.72 8.95
C MET A 148 -8.99 -2.38 9.35
N LEU A 149 -9.78 -1.79 8.44
CA LEU A 149 -11.19 -1.46 8.70
C LEU A 149 -12.02 -2.72 8.97
N GLU A 150 -11.80 -3.79 8.20
CA GLU A 150 -12.46 -5.08 8.39
C GLU A 150 -12.09 -5.72 9.75
N HIS A 151 -10.80 -5.76 10.09
CA HIS A 151 -10.32 -6.32 11.35
C HIS A 151 -10.90 -5.61 12.58
N GLU A 152 -11.06 -4.30 12.49
CA GLU A 152 -11.66 -3.46 13.54
C GLU A 152 -13.20 -3.46 13.50
N ASN A 153 -13.81 -4.25 12.61
CA ASN A 153 -15.26 -4.32 12.39
C ASN A 153 -15.89 -2.94 12.11
N ILE A 154 -15.16 -2.08 11.40
CA ILE A 154 -15.65 -0.75 11.00
C ILE A 154 -16.51 -0.90 9.77
N GLU A 155 -17.83 -0.68 9.92
CA GLU A 155 -18.79 -0.72 8.84
C GLU A 155 -18.58 0.45 7.87
N ILE A 156 -18.45 0.15 6.57
CA ILE A 156 -18.25 1.14 5.50
C ILE A 156 -19.57 1.42 4.77
N ALA A 157 -20.45 0.42 4.68
CA ALA A 157 -21.71 0.54 3.95
C ALA A 157 -22.57 1.70 4.50
N GLY A 158 -22.99 2.60 3.60
CA GLY A 158 -23.80 3.78 3.95
C GLY A 158 -23.04 4.90 4.68
N LYS A 159 -21.73 4.76 4.93
CA LYS A 159 -20.91 5.80 5.57
C LYS A 159 -20.46 6.84 4.56
N ASN A 160 -20.29 8.08 5.06
CA ASN A 160 -19.65 9.14 4.31
C ASN A 160 -18.13 9.02 4.43
N CYS A 161 -17.47 8.64 3.35
CA CYS A 161 -16.03 8.41 3.28
C CYS A 161 -15.37 9.59 2.56
N VAL A 162 -14.40 10.23 3.19
CA VAL A 162 -13.62 11.30 2.57
C VAL A 162 -12.18 10.84 2.43
N VAL A 163 -11.63 10.94 1.21
CA VAL A 163 -10.24 10.64 0.92
C VAL A 163 -9.52 11.94 0.56
N ILE A 164 -8.56 12.37 1.37
CA ILE A 164 -7.69 13.51 1.04
C ILE A 164 -6.46 12.96 0.32
N GLY A 165 -6.38 13.20 -0.99
CA GLY A 165 -5.35 12.70 -1.89
C GLY A 165 -5.96 12.10 -3.16
N ARG A 166 -5.23 12.22 -4.29
CA ARG A 166 -5.69 11.71 -5.60
C ARG A 166 -4.59 11.09 -6.44
N SER A 167 -3.58 10.53 -5.78
CA SER A 167 -2.53 9.79 -6.45
C SER A 167 -3.09 8.52 -7.11
N ASN A 168 -2.41 8.05 -8.17
CA ASN A 168 -2.78 6.79 -8.84
C ASN A 168 -2.53 5.57 -7.94
N ILE A 169 -1.57 5.69 -7.02
CA ILE A 169 -1.12 4.57 -6.19
C ILE A 169 -1.88 4.44 -4.86
N VAL A 170 -2.52 5.53 -4.37
CA VAL A 170 -3.26 5.50 -3.09
C VAL A 170 -4.64 6.15 -3.20
N GLY A 171 -4.71 7.44 -3.48
CA GLY A 171 -5.96 8.20 -3.31
C GLY A 171 -7.11 7.72 -4.19
N LYS A 172 -6.87 7.53 -5.49
CA LYS A 172 -7.87 7.03 -6.43
C LYS A 172 -8.29 5.58 -6.13
N PRO A 173 -7.36 4.61 -5.99
CA PRO A 173 -7.74 3.25 -5.65
C PRO A 173 -8.42 3.15 -4.29
N MET A 174 -7.99 3.91 -3.27
CA MET A 174 -8.66 3.95 -1.98
C MET A 174 -10.13 4.35 -2.10
N ALA A 175 -10.40 5.38 -2.88
CA ALA A 175 -11.77 5.84 -3.12
C ALA A 175 -12.62 4.76 -3.82
N MET A 176 -12.05 4.03 -4.77
CA MET A 176 -12.76 2.92 -5.43
C MET A 176 -13.04 1.75 -4.48
N LEU A 177 -12.09 1.38 -3.63
CA LEU A 177 -12.32 0.31 -2.66
C LEU A 177 -13.41 0.66 -1.65
N LEU A 178 -13.43 1.89 -1.15
CA LEU A 178 -14.50 2.37 -0.26
C LEU A 178 -15.86 2.41 -0.98
N LEU A 179 -15.88 2.79 -2.28
CA LEU A 179 -17.11 2.76 -3.10
C LEU A 179 -17.60 1.32 -3.28
N HIS A 180 -16.70 0.36 -3.60
CA HIS A 180 -17.07 -1.06 -3.73
C HIS A 180 -17.58 -1.66 -2.41
N ALA A 181 -17.13 -1.11 -1.27
CA ALA A 181 -17.65 -1.46 0.05
C ALA A 181 -18.96 -0.71 0.41
N ASN A 182 -19.64 -0.12 -0.57
CA ASN A 182 -20.90 0.62 -0.43
C ASN A 182 -20.80 1.92 0.40
N GLY A 183 -19.61 2.51 0.51
CA GLY A 183 -19.42 3.85 1.07
C GLY A 183 -19.82 4.95 0.08
N THR A 184 -20.28 6.09 0.59
CA THR A 184 -20.43 7.32 -0.20
C THR A 184 -19.11 8.07 -0.18
N VAL A 185 -18.43 8.23 -1.33
CA VAL A 185 -17.04 8.67 -1.36
C VAL A 185 -16.87 10.06 -1.95
N THR A 186 -16.14 10.91 -1.22
CA THR A 186 -15.67 12.21 -1.71
C THR A 186 -14.14 12.23 -1.76
N ILE A 187 -13.57 12.59 -2.91
CA ILE A 187 -12.13 12.77 -3.07
C ILE A 187 -11.78 14.25 -2.97
N CYS A 188 -10.91 14.60 -2.02
CA CYS A 188 -10.38 15.93 -1.83
C CYS A 188 -8.93 16.05 -2.30
N HIS A 189 -8.54 17.24 -2.74
CA HIS A 189 -7.20 17.52 -3.24
C HIS A 189 -6.83 19.00 -3.08
N SER A 190 -5.66 19.40 -3.52
CA SER A 190 -5.12 20.77 -3.38
C SER A 190 -5.97 21.90 -4.00
N ARG A 191 -6.99 21.57 -4.78
CA ARG A 191 -7.94 22.55 -5.37
C ARG A 191 -9.32 22.48 -4.74
N THR A 192 -9.53 21.62 -3.74
CA THR A 192 -10.79 21.52 -3.01
C THR A 192 -10.98 22.79 -2.19
N LYS A 193 -12.13 23.45 -2.38
CA LYS A 193 -12.54 24.61 -1.56
C LYS A 193 -13.16 24.10 -0.26
N ASN A 194 -13.03 24.88 0.81
CA ASN A 194 -13.64 24.59 2.12
C ASN A 194 -13.32 23.18 2.62
N LEU A 195 -12.06 22.74 2.49
CA LEU A 195 -11.64 21.37 2.81
C LEU A 195 -12.09 20.94 4.21
N ALA A 196 -11.96 21.81 5.22
CA ALA A 196 -12.35 21.50 6.60
C ALA A 196 -13.86 21.19 6.75
N GLU A 197 -14.73 21.83 5.98
CA GLU A 197 -16.17 21.55 5.98
C GLU A 197 -16.45 20.16 5.40
N VAL A 198 -15.75 19.81 4.31
CA VAL A 198 -15.90 18.49 3.69
C VAL A 198 -15.40 17.41 4.63
N THR A 199 -14.24 17.58 5.25
CA THR A 199 -13.67 16.55 6.13
C THR A 199 -14.46 16.39 7.43
N LYS A 200 -15.08 17.44 7.95
CA LYS A 200 -16.01 17.36 9.10
C LYS A 200 -17.30 16.58 8.82
N SER A 201 -17.62 16.29 7.57
CA SER A 201 -18.77 15.44 7.24
C SER A 201 -18.42 13.94 7.21
N ALA A 202 -17.13 13.58 7.27
CA ALA A 202 -16.65 12.22 7.11
C ALA A 202 -16.93 11.35 8.33
N ASP A 203 -17.55 10.18 8.12
CA ASP A 203 -17.56 9.08 9.10
C ASP A 203 -16.23 8.32 9.07
N ILE A 204 -15.65 8.19 7.87
CA ILE A 204 -14.32 7.61 7.64
C ILE A 204 -13.49 8.63 6.86
N LEU A 205 -12.38 9.08 7.43
CA LEU A 205 -11.45 10.01 6.83
C LEU A 205 -10.12 9.33 6.54
N VAL A 206 -9.74 9.23 5.26
CA VAL A 206 -8.44 8.71 4.84
C VAL A 206 -7.57 9.85 4.34
N VAL A 207 -6.37 10.00 4.90
CA VAL A 207 -5.46 11.10 4.58
C VAL A 207 -4.19 10.56 3.92
N ALA A 208 -3.92 10.96 2.67
CA ALA A 208 -2.82 10.46 1.85
C ALA A 208 -2.26 11.57 0.93
N ILE A 209 -1.64 12.60 1.52
CA ILE A 209 -1.15 13.79 0.81
C ILE A 209 0.35 14.06 0.98
N GLY A 210 1.03 13.33 1.88
CA GLY A 210 2.46 13.50 2.12
C GLY A 210 2.82 14.88 2.71
N LYS A 211 1.97 15.42 3.60
CA LYS A 211 2.20 16.69 4.29
C LYS A 211 2.07 16.50 5.80
N ALA A 212 3.20 16.60 6.48
CA ALA A 212 3.27 16.42 7.93
C ALA A 212 2.22 17.26 8.70
N ARG A 213 1.40 16.57 9.52
CA ARG A 213 0.45 17.16 10.47
C ARG A 213 -0.52 18.17 9.85
N PHE A 214 -0.85 18.00 8.57
CA PHE A 214 -1.71 18.94 7.84
C PHE A 214 -3.17 18.90 8.30
N VAL A 215 -3.70 17.72 8.63
CA VAL A 215 -5.08 17.56 9.12
C VAL A 215 -5.08 17.64 10.63
N THR A 216 -5.75 18.66 11.15
CA THR A 216 -5.87 18.95 12.58
C THR A 216 -7.21 18.50 13.14
N GLY A 217 -7.33 18.37 14.46
CA GLY A 217 -8.56 17.90 15.12
C GLY A 217 -9.81 18.71 14.79
N ASP A 218 -9.66 20.02 14.53
CA ASP A 218 -10.76 20.90 14.12
C ASP A 218 -11.28 20.63 12.69
N MET A 219 -10.58 19.81 11.91
CA MET A 219 -10.99 19.32 10.59
C MET A 219 -11.70 17.97 10.64
N ILE A 220 -11.87 17.36 11.81
CA ILE A 220 -12.37 16.00 11.98
C ILE A 220 -13.78 16.04 12.60
N LYS A 221 -14.69 15.19 12.08
CA LYS A 221 -16.00 14.96 12.70
C LYS A 221 -15.80 14.23 14.03
N PRO A 222 -16.43 14.67 15.12
CA PRO A 222 -16.40 13.92 16.38
C PRO A 222 -16.87 12.48 16.20
N GLY A 223 -16.04 11.53 16.66
CA GLY A 223 -16.33 10.11 16.55
C GLY A 223 -15.95 9.47 15.21
N ALA A 224 -15.39 10.20 14.25
CA ALA A 224 -14.94 9.66 12.95
C ALA A 224 -13.79 8.67 13.11
N VAL A 225 -13.72 7.74 12.16
CA VAL A 225 -12.55 6.89 11.95
C VAL A 225 -11.53 7.63 11.09
N VAL A 226 -10.29 7.77 11.56
CA VAL A 226 -9.23 8.49 10.87
C VAL A 226 -8.09 7.54 10.50
N ILE A 227 -7.85 7.40 9.20
CA ILE A 227 -6.77 6.58 8.66
C ILE A 227 -5.70 7.49 8.08
N ASP A 228 -4.57 7.56 8.74
CA ASP A 228 -3.41 8.34 8.30
C ASP A 228 -2.45 7.44 7.51
N VAL A 229 -2.38 7.69 6.21
CA VAL A 229 -1.48 6.99 5.27
C VAL A 229 -0.13 7.71 5.16
N GLY A 230 -0.07 8.96 5.62
CA GLY A 230 1.12 9.80 5.51
C GLY A 230 2.33 9.20 6.21
N MET A 231 3.49 9.36 5.59
CA MET A 231 4.77 9.01 6.21
C MET A 231 5.77 10.12 5.93
N ASN A 232 5.88 11.01 6.88
CA ASN A 232 6.70 12.20 6.82
C ASN A 232 7.78 12.18 7.92
N ARG A 233 8.69 13.13 7.84
CA ARG A 233 9.55 13.48 8.97
C ARG A 233 9.26 14.90 9.39
N ASP A 234 9.11 15.12 10.69
CA ASP A 234 8.99 16.45 11.25
C ASP A 234 10.35 17.20 11.24
N GLU A 235 10.37 18.42 11.72
CA GLU A 235 11.55 19.27 11.80
C GLU A 235 12.70 18.69 12.66
N ASN A 236 12.37 17.74 13.55
CA ASN A 236 13.34 17.01 14.38
C ASN A 236 13.75 15.67 13.74
N GLY A 237 13.31 15.37 12.52
CA GLY A 237 13.57 14.10 11.83
C GLY A 237 12.74 12.91 12.33
N LYS A 238 11.81 13.11 13.28
CA LYS A 238 10.92 12.06 13.80
C LYS A 238 9.83 11.73 12.79
N LEU A 239 9.51 10.45 12.65
CA LEU A 239 8.41 10.02 11.78
C LEU A 239 7.06 10.54 12.32
N CYS A 240 6.27 11.09 11.40
CA CYS A 240 4.90 11.54 11.65
C CYS A 240 4.03 11.33 10.41
N GLY A 241 2.72 11.37 10.60
CA GLY A 241 1.75 11.26 9.53
C GLY A 241 1.35 12.59 8.90
N ASP A 242 0.32 12.52 8.07
CA ASP A 242 -0.36 13.68 7.49
C ASP A 242 -1.37 14.32 8.49
N VAL A 243 -1.73 13.58 9.54
CA VAL A 243 -2.65 14.01 10.60
C VAL A 243 -1.85 14.47 11.81
N ASP A 244 -2.27 15.57 12.41
CA ASP A 244 -1.80 16.00 13.74
C ASP A 244 -2.45 15.07 14.78
N PHE A 245 -1.74 14.00 15.12
CA PHE A 245 -2.23 12.92 15.96
C PHE A 245 -2.74 13.39 17.32
N GLU A 246 -2.01 14.30 17.98
CA GLU A 246 -2.34 14.76 19.32
C GLU A 246 -3.66 15.53 19.39
N SER A 247 -3.98 16.32 18.37
CA SER A 247 -5.26 17.03 18.29
C SER A 247 -6.38 16.11 17.78
N ALA A 248 -6.08 15.24 16.81
CA ALA A 248 -7.04 14.33 16.19
C ALA A 248 -7.52 13.23 17.15
N GLU A 249 -6.65 12.65 17.99
CA GLU A 249 -6.98 11.60 18.98
C GLU A 249 -8.08 12.06 19.97
N LYS A 250 -8.17 13.35 20.26
CA LYS A 250 -9.17 13.90 21.18
C LYS A 250 -10.58 13.95 20.57
N ILE A 251 -10.68 13.92 19.26
CA ILE A 251 -11.92 14.13 18.49
C ILE A 251 -12.39 12.85 17.79
N ALA A 252 -11.45 12.08 17.22
CA ALA A 252 -11.74 10.85 16.51
C ALA A 252 -12.33 9.77 17.42
N GLY A 253 -13.14 8.87 16.85
CA GLY A 253 -13.59 7.63 17.50
C GLY A 253 -12.50 6.55 17.44
N ALA A 254 -11.84 6.44 16.27
CA ALA A 254 -10.70 5.56 16.06
C ALA A 254 -9.66 6.24 15.17
N ILE A 255 -8.37 5.91 15.35
CA ILE A 255 -7.28 6.55 14.61
C ILE A 255 -6.08 5.60 14.45
N THR A 256 -5.41 5.65 13.29
CA THR A 256 -4.14 4.96 13.08
C THR A 256 -2.96 5.81 13.56
N PRO A 257 -1.97 5.24 14.27
CA PRO A 257 -0.75 5.95 14.62
C PRO A 257 0.25 5.96 13.45
N VAL A 258 1.15 6.94 13.44
CA VAL A 258 2.33 6.95 12.56
C VAL A 258 3.58 7.19 13.40
N PRO A 259 4.53 6.23 13.44
CA PRO A 259 4.53 4.92 12.79
C PRO A 259 3.61 3.87 13.47
N GLY A 260 3.36 2.74 12.79
CA GLY A 260 2.67 1.58 13.36
C GLY A 260 1.22 1.38 12.88
N GLY A 261 0.69 2.33 12.08
CA GLY A 261 -0.61 2.19 11.42
C GLY A 261 -0.51 1.52 10.05
N VAL A 262 -0.72 2.27 8.97
CA VAL A 262 -0.86 1.74 7.60
C VAL A 262 0.43 1.10 7.05
N GLY A 263 1.62 1.62 7.37
CA GLY A 263 2.88 1.15 6.79
C GLY A 263 3.14 -0.36 6.92
N PRO A 264 2.98 -1.00 8.08
CA PRO A 264 3.10 -2.45 8.22
C PRO A 264 2.15 -3.25 7.32
N MET A 265 0.93 -2.76 7.10
CA MET A 265 -0.08 -3.40 6.27
C MET A 265 0.27 -3.34 4.78
N THR A 266 0.91 -2.28 4.30
CA THR A 266 1.40 -2.18 2.91
C THR A 266 2.33 -3.35 2.57
N ILE A 267 3.27 -3.68 3.46
CA ILE A 267 4.17 -4.84 3.26
C ILE A 267 3.38 -6.16 3.33
N THR A 268 2.46 -6.28 4.25
CA THR A 268 1.64 -7.48 4.40
C THR A 268 0.78 -7.77 3.16
N THR A 269 0.16 -6.74 2.60
CA THR A 269 -0.61 -6.88 1.35
C THR A 269 0.28 -7.24 0.15
N LEU A 270 1.51 -6.74 0.09
CA LEU A 270 2.46 -7.14 -0.94
C LEU A 270 2.74 -8.65 -0.90
N LEU A 271 2.86 -9.24 0.29
CA LEU A 271 3.02 -10.69 0.44
C LEU A 271 1.76 -11.44 -0.02
N GLU A 272 0.58 -10.95 0.34
CA GLU A 272 -0.70 -11.50 -0.11
C GLU A 272 -0.80 -11.51 -1.64
N ASN A 273 -0.51 -10.38 -2.29
CA ASN A 273 -0.52 -10.28 -3.74
C ASN A 273 0.52 -11.22 -4.39
N THR A 274 1.70 -11.39 -3.77
CA THR A 274 2.74 -12.29 -4.27
C THR A 274 2.30 -13.76 -4.19
N LEU A 275 1.66 -14.17 -3.10
CA LEU A 275 1.07 -15.51 -2.97
C LEU A 275 0.00 -15.73 -4.03
N ARG A 276 -0.90 -14.76 -4.21
CA ARG A 276 -1.96 -14.81 -5.21
C ARG A 276 -1.40 -14.91 -6.63
N ALA A 277 -0.35 -14.16 -6.96
CA ALA A 277 0.34 -14.25 -8.25
C ALA A 277 0.89 -15.67 -8.50
N ALA A 278 1.49 -16.29 -7.49
CA ALA A 278 2.00 -17.66 -7.59
C ALA A 278 0.85 -18.67 -7.80
N GLN A 279 -0.25 -18.53 -7.09
CA GLN A 279 -1.46 -19.36 -7.26
C GLN A 279 -2.03 -19.26 -8.67
N MET A 280 -2.13 -18.03 -9.21
CA MET A 280 -2.60 -17.80 -10.58
C MET A 280 -1.67 -18.40 -11.63
N ALA A 281 -0.35 -18.36 -11.42
CA ALA A 281 0.64 -18.94 -12.33
C ALA A 281 0.51 -20.48 -12.42
N VAL A 282 0.19 -21.13 -11.31
CA VAL A 282 -0.05 -22.59 -11.29
C VAL A 282 -1.39 -22.95 -11.95
N SER A 283 -2.44 -22.15 -11.72
CA SER A 283 -3.77 -22.43 -12.29
C SER A 283 -3.85 -22.26 -13.81
N LYS A 284 -2.87 -21.62 -14.44
CA LYS A 284 -2.76 -21.44 -15.90
C LYS A 284 -1.96 -22.57 -16.61
N LYS A 285 -1.28 -23.43 -15.83
CA LYS A 285 -0.58 -24.63 -16.32
C LYS A 285 -1.50 -25.84 -16.31
#